data_176de2e5e02e7be28f1768c8ba8b747e
#
_entry.id   176de2e5e02e7be28f1768c8ba8b747e
#
_cell.length_a   1.000
_cell.length_b   1.000
_cell.length_c   1.000
_cell.angle_alpha   90.00
_cell.angle_beta   90.00
_cell.angle_gamma   90.00
#
_symmetry.space_group_name_H-M   'P 1'
#
loop_
_entity.id
_entity.type
_entity.pdbx_description
1 polymer ?
#
loop_
_entity_poly.entity_id
_entity_poly.type
_entity_poly.pdbx_seq_one_letter_code
_entity_poly.pdbx_strand_id
1 'polypeptide(L)'
;MPKNITIQELQHTISTFANERKWAETYQVYGIFLNMIEEISEAWNVVKHLEKDETLLRKVITDSKDEMEDFIGDITFLLFKLSHVLNVDVEKAITDRLVEFEKRFPAEFMKANSFAGNRRVGGVDNKYENK
;
A
#
# COMPACT_ATOMS: atom_id res chain seq x y z
N MET A 1 8.59 -13.55 -16.60
CA MET A 1 8.51 -12.08 -16.44
C MET A 1 9.86 -11.45 -16.73
N PRO A 2 9.94 -10.30 -17.44
CA PRO A 2 11.20 -9.60 -17.63
C PRO A 2 11.78 -9.13 -16.29
N LYS A 3 13.13 -9.05 -16.19
CA LYS A 3 13.80 -8.64 -14.94
C LYS A 3 13.50 -7.20 -14.51
N ASN A 4 13.16 -6.32 -15.46
CA ASN A 4 12.87 -4.91 -15.21
C ASN A 4 11.49 -4.60 -15.81
N ILE A 5 10.45 -4.83 -15.03
CA ILE A 5 9.09 -4.50 -15.41
C ILE A 5 8.75 -3.10 -14.89
N THR A 6 8.18 -2.26 -15.72
CA THR A 6 7.66 -0.95 -15.30
C THR A 6 6.32 -1.10 -14.58
N ILE A 7 5.91 -0.04 -13.85
CA ILE A 7 4.58 0.00 -13.20
C ILE A 7 3.47 -0.15 -14.25
N GLN A 8 3.59 0.51 -15.39
CA GLN A 8 2.60 0.41 -16.48
C GLN A 8 2.52 -1.00 -17.07
N GLU A 9 3.65 -1.64 -17.31
CA GLU A 9 3.68 -3.02 -17.79
C GLU A 9 3.09 -3.99 -16.76
N LEU A 10 3.38 -3.77 -15.48
CA LEU A 10 2.82 -4.58 -14.40
C LEU A 10 1.31 -4.39 -14.31
N GLN A 11 0.81 -3.16 -14.37
CA GLN A 11 -0.62 -2.87 -14.38
C GLN A 11 -1.31 -3.54 -15.56
N HIS A 12 -0.73 -3.46 -16.75
CA HIS A 12 -1.26 -4.13 -17.94
C HIS A 12 -1.30 -5.66 -17.77
N THR A 13 -0.22 -6.24 -17.26
CA THR A 13 -0.12 -7.69 -17.03
C THR A 13 -1.20 -8.18 -16.06
N ILE A 14 -1.37 -7.47 -14.93
CA ILE A 14 -2.37 -7.82 -13.92
C ILE A 14 -3.79 -7.63 -14.47
N SER A 15 -4.03 -6.56 -15.21
CA SER A 15 -5.33 -6.31 -15.86
C SER A 15 -5.70 -7.42 -16.82
N THR A 16 -4.78 -7.84 -17.67
CA THR A 16 -4.98 -8.95 -18.60
C THR A 16 -5.26 -10.25 -17.85
N PHE A 17 -4.44 -10.58 -16.87
CA PHE A 17 -4.60 -11.76 -16.03
C PHE A 17 -5.99 -11.81 -15.35
N ALA A 18 -6.43 -10.70 -14.79
CA ALA A 18 -7.72 -10.59 -14.12
C ALA A 18 -8.90 -10.67 -15.11
N ASN A 19 -8.79 -10.00 -16.26
CA ASN A 19 -9.82 -10.03 -17.32
C ASN A 19 -10.04 -11.43 -17.88
N GLU A 20 -8.98 -12.17 -18.17
CA GLU A 20 -9.06 -13.53 -18.67
C GLU A 20 -9.82 -14.47 -17.73
N ARG A 21 -9.84 -14.18 -16.44
CA ARG A 21 -10.50 -14.94 -15.39
C ARG A 21 -11.83 -14.35 -14.95
N LYS A 22 -12.25 -13.26 -15.55
CA LYS A 22 -13.45 -12.48 -15.14
C LYS A 22 -13.40 -12.05 -13.66
N TRP A 23 -12.22 -11.65 -13.19
CA TRP A 23 -11.98 -11.21 -11.82
C TRP A 23 -11.95 -9.70 -11.66
N ALA A 24 -12.20 -8.96 -12.73
CA ALA A 24 -12.14 -7.49 -12.73
C ALA A 24 -13.43 -6.85 -13.24
N GLU A 25 -14.56 -7.42 -12.89
CA GLU A 25 -15.88 -6.87 -13.22
C GLU A 25 -16.26 -5.79 -12.17
N THR A 26 -17.02 -4.79 -12.61
CA THR A 26 -17.40 -3.67 -11.74
C THR A 26 -18.08 -4.11 -10.44
N TYR A 27 -18.94 -5.12 -10.50
CA TYR A 27 -19.64 -5.63 -9.32
C TYR A 27 -18.72 -6.29 -8.28
N GLN A 28 -17.48 -6.60 -8.67
CA GLN A 28 -16.50 -7.24 -7.79
C GLN A 28 -15.70 -6.24 -6.92
N VAL A 29 -15.92 -4.95 -7.07
CA VAL A 29 -15.23 -3.90 -6.29
C VAL A 29 -15.33 -4.16 -4.78
N TYR A 30 -16.52 -4.49 -4.29
CA TYR A 30 -16.71 -4.82 -2.87
C TYR A 30 -15.87 -6.03 -2.43
N GLY A 31 -15.86 -7.09 -3.24
CA GLY A 31 -15.06 -8.28 -2.96
C GLY A 31 -13.56 -7.99 -2.94
N ILE A 32 -13.09 -7.14 -3.83
CA ILE A 32 -11.68 -6.73 -3.87
C ILE A 32 -11.32 -5.98 -2.58
N PHE A 33 -12.14 -5.03 -2.13
CA PHE A 33 -11.91 -4.34 -0.87
C PHE A 33 -11.93 -5.28 0.33
N LEU A 34 -12.88 -6.21 0.38
CA LEU A 34 -12.94 -7.21 1.45
C LEU A 34 -11.69 -8.09 1.48
N ASN A 35 -11.22 -8.55 0.33
CA ASN A 35 -9.99 -9.32 0.24
C ASN A 35 -8.77 -8.50 0.72
N MET A 36 -8.71 -7.22 0.37
CA MET A 36 -7.64 -6.34 0.87
C MET A 36 -7.68 -6.21 2.40
N ILE A 37 -8.87 -6.08 2.98
CA ILE A 37 -9.05 -6.02 4.45
C ILE A 37 -8.61 -7.32 5.10
N GLU A 38 -8.95 -8.46 4.51
CA GLU A 38 -8.51 -9.78 4.99
C GLU A 38 -6.99 -9.89 5.00
N GLU A 39 -6.33 -9.58 3.89
CA GLU A 39 -4.86 -9.61 3.78
C GLU A 39 -4.20 -8.70 4.81
N ILE A 40 -4.68 -7.48 4.96
CA ILE A 40 -4.17 -6.53 5.95
C ILE A 40 -4.37 -7.06 7.36
N SER A 41 -5.54 -7.64 7.65
CA SER A 41 -5.86 -8.18 8.97
C SER A 41 -4.97 -9.37 9.33
N GLU A 42 -4.71 -10.26 8.38
CA GLU A 42 -3.81 -11.41 8.58
C GLU A 42 -2.38 -10.95 8.89
N ALA A 43 -1.83 -10.04 8.09
CA ALA A 43 -0.50 -9.47 8.33
C ALA A 43 -0.44 -8.69 9.65
N TRP A 44 -1.46 -7.92 9.97
CA TRP A 44 -1.57 -7.20 11.25
C TRP A 44 -1.57 -8.15 12.44
N ASN A 45 -2.24 -9.29 12.36
CA ASN A 45 -2.27 -10.28 13.42
C ASN A 45 -0.88 -10.81 13.79
N VAL A 46 0.06 -10.82 12.87
CA VAL A 46 1.45 -11.25 13.12
C VAL A 46 2.18 -10.28 14.05
N VAL A 47 1.91 -8.98 13.95
CA VAL A 47 2.69 -7.94 14.62
C VAL A 47 1.94 -7.14 15.71
N LYS A 48 0.62 -7.22 15.77
CA LYS A 48 -0.21 -6.33 16.61
C LYS A 48 0.08 -6.35 18.12
N HIS A 49 0.64 -7.46 18.62
CA HIS A 49 0.95 -7.62 20.04
C HIS A 49 2.34 -7.10 20.42
N LEU A 50 3.12 -6.64 19.46
CA LEU A 50 4.55 -6.39 19.60
C LEU A 50 4.93 -4.92 19.49
N GLU A 51 3.97 -4.01 19.44
CA GLU A 51 4.19 -2.60 19.10
C GLU A 51 5.21 -1.88 19.98
N LYS A 52 5.38 -2.33 21.24
CA LYS A 52 6.28 -1.72 22.22
C LYS A 52 7.57 -2.49 22.45
N ASP A 53 7.73 -3.64 21.82
CA ASP A 53 8.93 -4.46 21.95
C ASP A 53 9.64 -4.55 20.59
N GLU A 54 10.52 -3.60 20.33
CA GLU A 54 11.25 -3.51 19.07
C GLU A 54 12.12 -4.74 18.79
N THR A 55 12.74 -5.31 19.81
CA THR A 55 13.60 -6.50 19.66
C THR A 55 12.78 -7.71 19.24
N LEU A 56 11.65 -7.94 19.90
CA LEU A 56 10.74 -9.02 19.55
C LEU A 56 10.09 -8.79 18.19
N LEU A 57 9.72 -7.55 17.89
CA LEU A 57 9.16 -7.17 16.58
C LEU A 57 10.14 -7.49 15.45
N ARG A 58 11.41 -7.11 15.58
CA ARG A 58 12.45 -7.45 14.58
C ARG A 58 12.59 -8.95 14.37
N LYS A 59 12.59 -9.72 15.46
CA LYS A 59 12.64 -11.18 15.39
C LYS A 59 11.45 -11.76 14.64
N VAL A 60 10.25 -11.35 14.98
CA VAL A 60 9.01 -11.83 14.35
C VAL A 60 8.97 -11.47 12.87
N ILE A 61 9.35 -10.26 12.49
CA ILE A 61 9.43 -9.85 11.08
C ILE A 61 10.42 -10.73 10.31
N THR A 62 11.57 -11.04 10.90
CA THR A 62 12.57 -11.92 10.28
C THR A 62 12.04 -13.35 10.13
N ASP A 63 11.45 -13.91 11.18
CA ASP A 63 10.92 -15.27 11.19
C ASP A 63 9.69 -15.44 10.27
N SER A 64 8.93 -14.37 10.05
CA SER A 64 7.71 -14.34 9.22
C SER A 64 7.94 -13.70 7.86
N LYS A 65 9.17 -13.69 7.37
CA LYS A 65 9.51 -13.01 6.11
C LYS A 65 8.71 -13.53 4.93
N ASP A 66 8.54 -14.83 4.82
CA ASP A 66 7.80 -15.45 3.72
C ASP A 66 6.34 -15.03 3.72
N GLU A 67 5.69 -15.02 4.89
CA GLU A 67 4.31 -14.53 5.03
C GLU A 67 4.18 -13.04 4.70
N MET A 68 5.20 -12.24 5.04
CA MET A 68 5.21 -10.81 4.71
C MET A 68 5.45 -10.57 3.20
N GLU A 69 6.27 -11.40 2.56
CA GLU A 69 6.44 -11.35 1.10
C GLU A 69 5.14 -11.72 0.39
N ASP A 70 4.47 -12.79 0.83
CA ASP A 70 3.15 -13.17 0.30
C ASP A 70 2.13 -12.04 0.47
N PHE A 71 2.06 -11.45 1.66
CA PHE A 71 1.19 -10.30 1.93
C PHE A 71 1.46 -9.13 0.97
N ILE A 72 2.72 -8.73 0.81
CA ILE A 72 3.06 -7.62 -0.10
C ILE A 72 2.67 -7.97 -1.54
N GLY A 73 2.90 -9.19 -1.97
CA GLY A 73 2.48 -9.67 -3.29
C GLY A 73 0.97 -9.61 -3.47
N ASP A 74 0.22 -10.17 -2.55
CA ASP A 74 -1.24 -10.27 -2.61
C ASP A 74 -1.91 -8.90 -2.53
N ILE A 75 -1.49 -8.04 -1.59
CA ILE A 75 -2.07 -6.70 -1.47
C ILE A 75 -1.74 -5.83 -2.70
N THR A 76 -0.55 -5.99 -3.27
CA THR A 76 -0.16 -5.27 -4.49
C THR A 76 -0.99 -5.74 -5.69
N PHE A 77 -1.15 -7.06 -5.84
CA PHE A 77 -2.01 -7.63 -6.89
C PHE A 77 -3.45 -7.10 -6.78
N LEU A 78 -4.03 -7.13 -5.58
CA LEU A 78 -5.39 -6.64 -5.33
C LEU A 78 -5.51 -5.14 -5.63
N LEU A 79 -4.51 -4.36 -5.24
CA LEU A 79 -4.47 -2.92 -5.51
C LEU A 79 -4.46 -2.62 -7.02
N PHE A 80 -3.62 -3.33 -7.78
CA PHE A 80 -3.57 -3.17 -9.24
C PHE A 80 -4.85 -3.64 -9.91
N LYS A 81 -5.43 -4.74 -9.45
CA LYS A 81 -6.73 -5.24 -9.91
C LYS A 81 -7.84 -4.22 -9.66
N LEU A 82 -7.90 -3.67 -8.45
CA LEU A 82 -8.84 -2.60 -8.09
C LEU A 82 -8.66 -1.37 -8.98
N SER A 83 -7.41 -0.95 -9.18
CA SER A 83 -7.09 0.21 -10.02
C SER A 83 -7.57 0.02 -11.46
N HIS A 84 -7.47 -1.18 -11.99
CA HIS A 84 -8.02 -1.50 -13.31
C HIS A 84 -9.55 -1.34 -13.35
N VAL A 85 -10.27 -1.91 -12.38
CA VAL A 85 -11.73 -1.79 -12.29
C VAL A 85 -12.18 -0.35 -12.13
N LEU A 86 -11.44 0.45 -11.36
CA LEU A 86 -11.71 1.86 -11.14
C LEU A 86 -11.20 2.78 -12.25
N ASN A 87 -10.55 2.23 -13.27
CA ASN A 87 -9.91 2.98 -14.35
C ASN A 87 -8.92 4.04 -13.85
N VAL A 88 -8.06 3.65 -12.91
CA VAL A 88 -7.02 4.50 -12.31
C VAL A 88 -5.65 4.06 -12.81
N ASP A 89 -4.86 5.00 -13.31
CA ASP A 89 -3.46 4.82 -13.65
C ASP A 89 -2.63 4.82 -12.36
N VAL A 90 -2.03 3.68 -12.03
CA VAL A 90 -1.29 3.49 -10.77
C VAL A 90 -0.03 4.35 -10.74
N GLU A 91 0.72 4.42 -11.85
CA GLU A 91 1.93 5.23 -11.92
C GLU A 91 1.63 6.71 -11.69
N LYS A 92 0.61 7.22 -12.38
CA LYS A 92 0.16 8.60 -12.19
C LYS A 92 -0.31 8.84 -10.75
N ALA A 93 -1.11 7.94 -10.19
CA ALA A 93 -1.65 8.09 -8.86
C ALA A 93 -0.54 8.18 -7.80
N ILE A 94 0.48 7.33 -7.87
CA ILE A 94 1.58 7.35 -6.88
C ILE A 94 2.53 8.53 -7.10
N THR A 95 2.83 8.87 -8.33
CA THR A 95 3.71 10.02 -8.61
C THR A 95 3.09 11.35 -8.20
N ASP A 96 1.79 11.53 -8.44
CA ASP A 96 1.05 12.71 -7.96
C ASP A 96 1.04 12.78 -6.43
N ARG A 97 0.89 11.64 -5.75
CA ARG A 97 0.96 11.57 -4.28
C ARG A 97 2.33 11.95 -3.75
N LEU A 98 3.40 11.48 -4.36
CA LEU A 98 4.76 11.81 -3.93
C LEU A 98 5.04 13.31 -4.05
N VAL A 99 4.59 13.94 -5.13
CA VAL A 99 4.71 15.40 -5.30
C VAL A 99 3.94 16.14 -4.21
N GLU A 100 2.74 15.70 -3.87
CA GLU A 100 1.95 16.31 -2.80
C GLU A 100 2.58 16.09 -1.42
N PHE A 101 3.08 14.88 -1.15
CA PHE A 101 3.72 14.56 0.12
C PHE A 101 5.01 15.37 0.33
N GLU A 102 5.79 15.60 -0.70
CA GLU A 102 6.98 16.44 -0.64
C GLU A 102 6.64 17.87 -0.17
N LYS A 103 5.53 18.40 -0.62
CA LYS A 103 5.03 19.71 -0.21
C LYS A 103 4.47 19.72 1.23
N ARG A 104 3.72 18.67 1.58
CA ARG A 104 3.05 18.60 2.89
C ARG A 104 3.97 18.18 4.01
N PHE A 105 4.98 17.37 3.69
CA PHE A 105 5.91 16.79 4.66
C PHE A 105 7.36 17.03 4.23
N PRO A 106 7.83 18.31 4.18
CA PRO A 106 9.21 18.59 3.79
C PRO A 106 10.20 17.85 4.69
N ALA A 107 11.16 17.16 4.10
CA ALA A 107 12.06 16.26 4.82
C ALA A 107 12.78 16.95 6.00
N GLU A 108 13.31 18.14 5.76
CA GLU A 108 14.05 18.88 6.79
C GLU A 108 13.15 19.31 7.96
N PHE A 109 11.91 19.72 7.67
CA PHE A 109 10.94 20.06 8.70
C PHE A 109 10.55 18.82 9.52
N MET A 110 10.30 17.69 8.86
CA MET A 110 9.92 16.44 9.51
C MET A 110 11.02 15.91 10.41
N LYS A 111 12.27 15.94 9.97
CA LYS A 111 13.44 15.56 10.78
C LYS A 111 13.59 16.45 12.01
N ALA A 112 13.53 17.77 11.83
CA ALA A 112 13.70 18.76 12.89
C ALA A 112 12.63 18.66 13.99
N ASN A 113 11.41 18.20 13.65
CA ASN A 113 10.27 18.14 14.56
C ASN A 113 9.94 16.71 15.03
N SER A 114 10.75 15.72 14.69
CA SER A 114 10.57 14.32 15.08
C SER A 114 9.21 13.72 14.72
N PHE A 115 8.65 14.11 13.57
CA PHE A 115 7.33 13.65 13.10
C PHE A 115 7.39 12.40 12.25
N ALA A 116 8.56 11.77 12.13
CA ALA A 116 8.71 10.55 11.34
C ALA A 116 7.73 9.45 11.79
N GLY A 117 6.96 8.92 10.86
CA GLY A 117 5.97 7.88 11.11
C GLY A 117 4.68 8.34 11.77
N ASN A 118 4.51 9.61 12.09
CA ASN A 118 3.28 10.13 12.68
C ASN A 118 2.26 10.51 11.60
N ARG A 119 1.02 10.07 11.76
CA ARG A 119 -0.08 10.42 10.87
C ARG A 119 -0.61 11.83 11.08
N ARG A 120 -0.48 12.37 12.29
CA ARG A 120 -0.91 13.72 12.66
C ARG A 120 0.31 14.56 12.91
N VAL A 121 0.69 15.30 11.92
CA VAL A 121 1.85 16.17 11.99
C VAL A 121 1.37 17.58 12.30
N GLY A 122 1.50 17.99 13.55
CA GLY A 122 1.18 19.35 13.94
C GLY A 122 2.04 20.36 13.20
N GLY A 123 1.44 21.44 12.71
CA GLY A 123 2.12 22.51 11.99
C GLY A 123 2.38 22.25 10.50
N VAL A 124 1.99 21.10 10.00
CA VAL A 124 1.98 20.78 8.56
C VAL A 124 0.55 20.72 8.08
N ASP A 125 0.27 21.33 6.95
CA ASP A 125 -1.07 21.34 6.37
C ASP A 125 -1.53 19.91 6.03
N ASN A 126 -2.55 19.46 6.74
CA ASN A 126 -3.13 18.13 6.57
C ASN A 126 -4.53 18.26 5.97
N LYS A 127 -4.72 17.70 4.79
CA LYS A 127 -6.00 17.78 4.07
C LYS A 127 -7.21 17.26 4.87
N TYR A 128 -6.99 16.49 5.91
CA TYR A 128 -8.06 15.96 6.77
C TYR A 128 -8.41 16.86 7.96
N GLU A 129 -7.58 17.82 8.28
CA GLU A 129 -7.79 18.76 9.39
C GLU A 129 -8.56 20.01 8.95
N ASN A 130 -8.57 20.29 7.65
CA ASN A 130 -9.23 21.48 7.06
C ASN A 130 -10.63 21.20 6.50
N LYS A 131 -11.25 20.13 6.93
CA LYS A 131 -12.63 19.80 6.55
C LYS A 131 -13.60 20.14 7.69
#